data_d8d48f66a1602f9efccf0d769d168403
#
_entry.id   d8d48f66a1602f9efccf0d769d168403
#
_cell.length_a   1.000
_cell.length_b   1.000
_cell.length_c   1.000
_cell.angle_alpha   90.00
_cell.angle_beta   90.00
_cell.angle_gamma   90.00
#
_symmetry.space_group_name_H-M   'P 1'
#
loop_
_entity.id
_entity.type
_entity.pdbx_description
1 polymer ?
#
loop_
_entity_poly.entity_id
_entity_poly.type
_entity_poly.pdbx_seq_one_letter_code
_entity_poly.pdbx_strand_id
1 'polypeptide(L)'
;MSKISISSAALVLGLALSSAPAFAQDAPAGTFDRDSHFDGPYIQAFGGYSVQNKDSYDTLNFDTDGDGKYDNAVTTVTNANAFSPGFCNGLARGATPAAGCRQDRDGAEYGARLGYDRRMGNFVLGGLIEGSKSEAKDAVSGFSTTPASYAIERQMKWAASARLRAGYTPGGGALFYVTGGGSYAKLDHDFYTTNTANAFDERRDGKGVWGWQGGGGAEIMLTNNMSLGLEYLYNRYSDNKYNVVVTQGTAPATNPFILDSASTRIKGNDKNFDYHSLRATVGFHF
;
A
#
# COMPACT_ATOMS: atom_id res chain seq x y z
N MET A 1 27.08 7.15 19.11
CA MET A 1 27.23 8.07 17.96
C MET A 1 27.59 7.23 16.74
N SER A 2 26.64 6.88 15.91
CA SER A 2 26.89 6.45 14.53
C SER A 2 25.59 6.67 13.78
N LYS A 3 25.55 7.72 12.97
CA LYS A 3 24.43 8.04 12.09
C LYS A 3 24.56 7.14 10.86
N ILE A 4 23.72 6.16 10.72
CA ILE A 4 23.53 5.46 9.46
C ILE A 4 22.33 6.12 8.77
N SER A 5 22.63 7.10 7.93
CA SER A 5 21.70 7.62 6.93
C SER A 5 21.53 6.55 5.86
N ILE A 6 20.40 5.88 5.83
CA ILE A 6 20.03 5.05 4.69
C ILE A 6 19.29 5.98 3.72
N SER A 7 20.07 6.51 2.79
CA SER A 7 19.58 7.24 1.63
C SER A 7 18.61 6.37 0.85
N SER A 8 17.54 7.00 0.38
CA SER A 8 16.56 6.49 -0.57
C SER A 8 17.27 5.71 -1.69
N ALA A 9 17.19 4.40 -1.65
CA ALA A 9 17.65 3.56 -2.73
C ALA A 9 16.62 3.67 -3.87
N ALA A 10 16.81 4.68 -4.71
CA ALA A 10 16.32 4.62 -6.07
C ALA A 10 17.01 3.41 -6.72
N LEU A 11 16.30 2.27 -6.78
CA LEU A 11 16.73 1.11 -7.51
C LEU A 11 16.63 1.45 -9.01
N VAL A 12 17.64 2.13 -9.51
CA VAL A 12 17.90 2.22 -10.94
C VAL A 12 18.27 0.80 -11.35
N LEU A 13 17.30 0.08 -11.94
CA LEU A 13 17.55 -1.17 -12.64
C LEU A 13 18.40 -0.83 -13.86
N GLY A 14 19.71 -0.63 -13.66
CA GLY A 14 20.70 -0.58 -14.70
C GLY A 14 20.72 -1.95 -15.35
N LEU A 15 20.07 -2.09 -16.52
CA LEU A 15 20.29 -3.19 -17.42
C LEU A 15 21.76 -3.18 -17.87
N ALA A 16 22.62 -3.83 -17.11
CA ALA A 16 23.88 -4.32 -17.62
C ALA A 16 23.51 -5.45 -18.61
N LEU A 17 23.46 -5.14 -19.89
CA LEU A 17 23.51 -6.10 -20.99
C LEU A 17 24.92 -6.72 -21.01
N SER A 18 25.26 -7.47 -19.97
CA SER A 18 26.36 -8.42 -20.04
C SER A 18 25.79 -9.68 -20.65
N SER A 19 26.36 -10.09 -21.78
CA SER A 19 26.15 -11.36 -22.46
C SER A 19 25.97 -12.51 -21.46
N ALA A 20 24.72 -12.89 -21.18
CA ALA A 20 24.42 -14.11 -20.46
C ALA A 20 24.87 -15.28 -21.35
N PRO A 21 25.74 -16.19 -20.87
CA PRO A 21 26.06 -17.38 -21.61
C PRO A 21 24.77 -18.20 -21.78
N ALA A 22 24.60 -18.71 -22.99
CA ALA A 22 23.49 -19.52 -23.41
C ALA A 22 23.31 -20.77 -22.54
N PHE A 23 22.38 -20.72 -21.62
CA PHE A 23 21.76 -21.91 -21.01
C PHE A 23 20.53 -22.38 -21.83
N ALA A 24 20.48 -22.07 -23.09
CA ALA A 24 19.43 -22.47 -24.00
C ALA A 24 19.96 -23.40 -25.12
N GLN A 25 20.88 -24.30 -24.78
CA GLN A 25 21.29 -25.37 -25.72
C GLN A 25 21.12 -26.70 -25.01
N ASP A 26 20.17 -27.47 -25.58
CA ASP A 26 19.82 -28.88 -25.39
C ASP A 26 18.46 -29.16 -24.72
N ALA A 27 17.44 -28.35 -25.02
CA ALA A 27 16.08 -28.87 -25.02
C ALA A 27 15.83 -29.47 -26.45
N PRO A 28 15.22 -30.67 -26.60
CA PRO A 28 14.88 -31.19 -27.91
C PRO A 28 14.03 -30.17 -28.65
N ALA A 29 14.38 -29.91 -29.89
CA ALA A 29 13.76 -28.92 -30.77
C ALA A 29 12.28 -29.26 -31.04
N GLY A 30 11.40 -29.05 -30.07
CA GLY A 30 10.03 -28.68 -30.33
C GLY A 30 10.08 -27.28 -30.92
N THR A 31 9.52 -27.10 -32.10
CA THR A 31 9.42 -25.80 -32.76
C THR A 31 8.67 -24.83 -31.83
N PHE A 32 9.42 -24.03 -31.06
CA PHE A 32 8.84 -22.89 -30.35
C PHE A 32 8.35 -21.91 -31.41
N ASP A 33 7.04 -21.83 -31.57
CA ASP A 33 6.42 -20.81 -32.42
C ASP A 33 6.49 -19.45 -31.73
N ARG A 34 7.66 -18.83 -31.83
CA ARG A 34 7.94 -17.54 -31.19
C ARG A 34 7.09 -16.40 -31.73
N ASP A 35 6.48 -16.58 -32.90
CA ASP A 35 5.68 -15.55 -33.53
C ASP A 35 4.27 -15.47 -32.94
N SER A 36 3.80 -16.52 -32.28
CA SER A 36 2.51 -16.57 -31.59
C SER A 36 2.58 -16.15 -30.09
N HIS A 37 3.79 -16.08 -29.52
CA HIS A 37 3.93 -15.70 -28.10
C HIS A 37 3.47 -14.27 -27.85
N PHE A 38 2.79 -14.05 -26.72
CA PHE A 38 2.24 -12.76 -26.30
C PHE A 38 1.19 -12.19 -27.26
N ASP A 39 0.43 -13.05 -27.93
CA ASP A 39 -0.72 -12.70 -28.78
C ASP A 39 -1.90 -13.59 -28.41
N GLY A 40 -2.88 -13.08 -27.68
CA GLY A 40 -4.05 -13.84 -27.23
C GLY A 40 -4.39 -13.65 -25.76
N PRO A 41 -5.37 -14.43 -25.26
CA PRO A 41 -5.76 -14.40 -23.86
C PRO A 41 -4.74 -15.16 -22.99
N TYR A 42 -4.65 -14.71 -21.72
CA TYR A 42 -3.82 -15.37 -20.74
C TYR A 42 -4.43 -15.30 -19.35
N ILE A 43 -4.05 -16.25 -18.51
CA ILE A 43 -4.30 -16.24 -17.06
C ILE A 43 -2.96 -16.30 -16.34
N GLN A 44 -2.80 -15.51 -15.27
CA GLN A 44 -1.59 -15.54 -14.45
C GLN A 44 -1.96 -15.52 -12.97
N ALA A 45 -1.20 -16.30 -12.18
CA ALA A 45 -1.13 -16.16 -10.74
C ALA A 45 0.16 -15.45 -10.37
N PHE A 46 0.16 -14.73 -9.26
CA PHE A 46 1.36 -14.07 -8.74
C PHE A 46 1.44 -14.15 -7.23
N GLY A 47 2.65 -14.08 -6.75
CA GLY A 47 3.01 -13.93 -5.35
C GLY A 47 4.21 -13.01 -5.22
N GLY A 48 4.27 -12.27 -4.14
CA GLY A 48 5.32 -11.29 -3.95
C GLY A 48 5.32 -10.67 -2.56
N TYR A 49 5.93 -9.50 -2.49
CA TYR A 49 6.10 -8.77 -1.27
C TYR A 49 5.77 -7.29 -1.47
N SER A 50 4.96 -6.76 -0.56
CA SER A 50 4.58 -5.34 -0.49
C SER A 50 5.40 -4.64 0.58
N VAL A 51 6.02 -3.52 0.20
CA VAL A 51 6.81 -2.67 1.08
C VAL A 51 6.09 -1.35 1.24
N GLN A 52 5.81 -0.97 2.49
CA GLN A 52 5.20 0.30 2.82
C GLN A 52 6.20 1.46 2.66
N ASN A 53 5.70 2.62 2.26
CA ASN A 53 6.45 3.86 2.38
C ASN A 53 6.64 4.18 3.86
N LYS A 54 7.89 4.46 4.24
CA LYS A 54 8.18 4.91 5.60
C LYS A 54 8.03 6.43 5.64
N ASP A 55 6.84 6.88 5.93
CA ASP A 55 6.57 8.31 6.11
C ASP A 55 7.02 8.75 7.50
N SER A 56 8.04 9.61 7.52
CA SER A 56 8.69 10.05 8.77
C SER A 56 7.89 11.10 9.54
N TYR A 57 6.73 11.52 9.04
CA TYR A 57 5.95 12.65 9.54
C TYR A 57 4.48 12.34 9.79
N ASP A 58 4.17 11.08 10.04
CA ASP A 58 2.80 10.71 10.33
C ASP A 58 2.35 11.25 11.69
N THR A 59 1.19 11.90 11.67
CA THR A 59 0.55 12.52 12.82
C THR A 59 -0.94 12.21 12.84
N LEU A 60 -1.55 12.38 14.00
CA LEU A 60 -3.00 12.45 14.11
C LEU A 60 -3.44 13.90 13.98
N ASN A 61 -4.48 14.12 13.21
CA ASN A 61 -5.15 15.40 13.03
C ASN A 61 -6.51 15.39 13.73
N PHE A 62 -6.91 16.53 14.24
CA PHE A 62 -8.10 16.68 15.07
C PHE A 62 -9.05 17.74 14.51
N ASP A 63 -10.35 17.48 14.66
CA ASP A 63 -11.45 18.40 14.47
C ASP A 63 -12.16 18.51 15.83
N THR A 64 -11.86 19.57 16.60
CA THR A 64 -12.37 19.75 17.98
C THR A 64 -13.63 20.60 18.03
N ASP A 65 -13.88 21.45 17.01
CA ASP A 65 -15.02 22.36 16.93
C ASP A 65 -16.18 21.84 16.05
N GLY A 66 -15.94 20.73 15.35
CA GLY A 66 -16.96 20.05 14.54
C GLY A 66 -17.21 20.68 13.17
N ASP A 67 -16.33 21.59 12.68
CA ASP A 67 -16.47 22.25 11.37
C ASP A 67 -16.10 21.35 10.18
N GLY A 68 -15.56 20.15 10.45
CA GLY A 68 -15.16 19.16 9.44
C GLY A 68 -13.75 19.35 8.90
N LYS A 69 -13.01 20.35 9.40
CA LYS A 69 -11.59 20.53 9.12
C LYS A 69 -10.78 19.91 10.26
N TYR A 70 -9.68 19.30 9.91
CA TYR A 70 -8.80 18.61 10.86
C TYR A 70 -7.52 19.43 11.05
N ASP A 71 -7.67 20.65 11.49
CA ASP A 71 -6.59 21.64 11.67
C ASP A 71 -6.51 22.18 13.10
N ASN A 72 -7.29 21.63 14.03
CA ASN A 72 -7.30 22.05 15.43
C ASN A 72 -6.23 21.34 16.24
N ALA A 73 -5.82 21.98 17.35
CA ALA A 73 -5.07 21.34 18.42
C ALA A 73 -6.01 20.95 19.57
N VAL A 74 -5.87 19.75 20.10
CA VAL A 74 -6.55 19.37 21.36
C VAL A 74 -5.85 20.07 22.51
N THR A 75 -6.52 20.99 23.18
CA THR A 75 -5.95 21.81 24.27
C THR A 75 -6.56 21.47 25.62
N THR A 76 -5.76 21.61 26.68
CA THR A 76 -6.22 21.51 28.03
C THR A 76 -6.96 22.80 28.49
N VAL A 77 -7.60 22.80 29.62
CA VAL A 77 -8.24 24.00 30.22
C VAL A 77 -7.26 25.17 30.45
N THR A 78 -5.96 24.92 30.44
CA THR A 78 -4.90 25.95 30.51
C THR A 78 -4.32 26.30 29.15
N ASN A 79 -4.98 25.94 28.06
CA ASN A 79 -4.54 26.12 26.65
C ASN A 79 -3.19 25.43 26.31
N ALA A 80 -2.74 24.46 27.09
CA ALA A 80 -1.57 23.66 26.74
C ALA A 80 -1.96 22.55 25.73
N ASN A 81 -1.07 22.26 24.77
CA ASN A 81 -1.30 21.17 23.80
C ASN A 81 -1.33 19.81 24.51
N ALA A 82 -2.47 19.14 24.49
CA ALA A 82 -2.67 17.84 25.12
C ALA A 82 -1.88 16.71 24.43
N PHE A 83 -1.45 16.90 23.17
CA PHE A 83 -0.63 15.97 22.41
C PHE A 83 0.84 16.41 22.28
N SER A 84 1.31 17.26 23.19
CA SER A 84 2.71 17.72 23.22
C SER A 84 3.76 16.61 23.39
N PRO A 85 3.47 15.39 23.93
CA PRO A 85 4.42 14.28 23.89
C PRO A 85 4.74 13.80 22.48
N GLY A 86 3.88 14.11 21.48
CA GLY A 86 4.15 13.93 20.07
C GLY A 86 3.52 12.67 19.48
N PHE A 87 4.00 12.33 18.28
CA PHE A 87 3.48 11.26 17.43
C PHE A 87 4.60 10.32 17.03
N CYS A 88 4.26 9.15 16.54
CA CYS A 88 5.19 8.24 15.89
C CYS A 88 4.53 7.54 14.70
N ASN A 89 5.32 7.24 13.70
CA ASN A 89 4.95 6.30 12.65
C ASN A 89 4.92 4.88 13.24
N GLY A 90 3.82 4.16 13.00
CA GLY A 90 3.60 2.82 13.51
C GLY A 90 2.73 2.74 14.76
N LEU A 91 2.50 1.51 15.22
CA LEU A 91 1.61 1.21 16.33
C LEU A 91 2.30 1.39 17.69
N ALA A 92 1.74 2.25 18.56
CA ALA A 92 2.24 2.47 19.91
C ALA A 92 2.32 1.18 20.73
N ARG A 93 3.42 0.99 21.49
CA ARG A 93 3.60 -0.17 22.38
C ARG A 93 3.13 0.05 23.80
N GLY A 94 2.70 1.25 24.13
CA GLY A 94 2.21 1.62 25.46
C GLY A 94 1.66 3.04 25.50
N ALA A 95 1.35 3.53 26.67
CA ALA A 95 0.66 4.81 26.90
C ALA A 95 1.57 6.05 26.74
N THR A 96 2.88 5.88 26.60
CA THR A 96 3.84 6.99 26.53
C THR A 96 4.85 6.78 25.39
N PRO A 97 5.46 7.86 24.86
CA PRO A 97 6.50 7.76 23.82
C PRO A 97 7.70 6.88 24.24
N ALA A 98 8.01 6.80 25.52
CA ALA A 98 9.11 6.01 26.05
C ALA A 98 8.95 4.50 25.78
N ALA A 99 7.72 4.01 25.63
CA ALA A 99 7.43 2.62 25.26
C ALA A 99 7.81 2.31 23.79
N GLY A 100 8.00 3.36 22.99
CA GLY A 100 8.30 3.25 21.57
C GLY A 100 7.11 2.82 20.70
N CYS A 101 7.33 2.77 19.39
CA CYS A 101 6.34 2.35 18.40
C CYS A 101 6.87 1.17 17.60
N ARG A 102 5.96 0.31 17.16
CA ARG A 102 6.25 -0.74 16.21
C ARG A 102 6.06 -0.15 14.80
N GLN A 103 7.11 -0.15 14.00
CA GLN A 103 7.08 0.35 12.63
C GLN A 103 5.99 -0.34 11.80
N ASP A 104 5.58 0.32 10.72
CA ASP A 104 4.72 -0.24 9.69
C ASP A 104 5.22 -1.59 9.23
N ARG A 105 4.29 -2.41 8.83
CA ARG A 105 4.57 -3.79 8.52
C ARG A 105 4.45 -4.03 7.02
N ASP A 106 5.57 -4.36 6.42
CA ASP A 106 5.61 -4.97 5.11
C ASP A 106 4.90 -6.33 5.13
N GLY A 107 4.40 -6.79 3.99
CA GLY A 107 3.62 -8.02 3.94
C GLY A 107 3.69 -8.79 2.64
N ALA A 108 3.25 -10.04 2.71
CA ALA A 108 3.05 -10.85 1.51
C ALA A 108 1.95 -10.25 0.63
N GLU A 109 2.11 -10.39 -0.67
CA GLU A 109 1.11 -10.04 -1.67
C GLU A 109 0.88 -11.20 -2.61
N TYR A 110 -0.37 -11.45 -2.96
CA TYR A 110 -0.76 -12.51 -3.87
C TYR A 110 -2.07 -12.21 -4.58
N GLY A 111 -2.25 -12.87 -5.73
CA GLY A 111 -3.45 -12.69 -6.52
C GLY A 111 -3.42 -13.44 -7.84
N ALA A 112 -4.42 -13.12 -8.67
CA ALA A 112 -4.54 -13.65 -10.01
C ALA A 112 -5.05 -12.58 -10.98
N ARG A 113 -4.73 -12.75 -12.25
CA ARG A 113 -5.17 -11.86 -13.32
C ARG A 113 -5.53 -12.60 -14.58
N LEU A 114 -6.45 -12.01 -15.33
CA LEU A 114 -6.82 -12.38 -16.68
C LEU A 114 -6.47 -11.23 -17.60
N GLY A 115 -5.92 -11.52 -18.75
CA GLY A 115 -5.58 -10.49 -19.72
C GLY A 115 -5.68 -10.96 -21.15
N TYR A 116 -5.56 -9.99 -22.03
CA TYR A 116 -5.47 -10.20 -23.46
C TYR A 116 -4.40 -9.27 -24.02
N ASP A 117 -3.47 -9.85 -24.77
CA ASP A 117 -2.41 -9.12 -25.45
C ASP A 117 -2.61 -9.23 -26.96
N ARG A 118 -2.24 -8.18 -27.67
CA ARG A 118 -2.11 -8.16 -29.12
C ARG A 118 -0.69 -7.82 -29.51
N ARG A 119 -0.05 -8.73 -30.21
CA ARG A 119 1.29 -8.53 -30.72
C ARG A 119 1.27 -7.91 -32.12
N MET A 120 2.11 -6.92 -32.34
CA MET A 120 2.29 -6.19 -33.59
C MET A 120 3.79 -6.16 -33.91
N GLY A 121 4.31 -7.22 -34.54
CA GLY A 121 5.75 -7.43 -34.73
C GLY A 121 6.47 -7.62 -33.40
N ASN A 122 7.33 -6.70 -33.01
CA ASN A 122 8.03 -6.74 -31.75
C ASN A 122 7.31 -5.96 -30.61
N PHE A 123 6.20 -5.29 -30.88
CA PHE A 123 5.42 -4.55 -29.89
C PHE A 123 4.22 -5.36 -29.44
N VAL A 124 3.91 -5.25 -28.16
CA VAL A 124 2.74 -5.89 -27.54
C VAL A 124 1.92 -4.80 -26.86
N LEU A 125 0.61 -4.79 -27.13
CA LEU A 125 -0.35 -3.93 -26.44
C LEU A 125 -1.46 -4.82 -25.88
N GLY A 126 -1.78 -4.64 -24.62
CA GLY A 126 -2.79 -5.46 -23.98
C GLY A 126 -3.49 -4.77 -22.83
N GLY A 127 -4.43 -5.50 -22.27
CA GLY A 127 -5.16 -5.11 -21.08
C GLY A 127 -5.41 -6.28 -20.15
N LEU A 128 -5.54 -6.00 -18.88
CA LEU A 128 -5.77 -7.03 -17.87
C LEU A 128 -6.73 -6.54 -16.78
N ILE A 129 -7.37 -7.50 -16.14
CA ILE A 129 -8.08 -7.34 -14.88
C ILE A 129 -7.41 -8.22 -13.84
N GLU A 130 -7.33 -7.74 -12.61
CA GLU A 130 -6.59 -8.40 -11.55
C GLU A 130 -7.36 -8.32 -10.23
N GLY A 131 -7.32 -9.41 -9.45
CA GLY A 131 -7.70 -9.43 -8.04
C GLY A 131 -6.47 -9.72 -7.18
N SER A 132 -6.27 -8.94 -6.11
CA SER A 132 -5.09 -9.05 -5.24
C SER A 132 -5.41 -8.85 -3.77
N LYS A 133 -4.51 -9.32 -2.92
CA LYS A 133 -4.46 -9.02 -1.49
C LYS A 133 -3.03 -8.73 -1.09
N SER A 134 -2.84 -7.69 -0.26
CA SER A 134 -1.59 -7.38 0.43
C SER A 134 -1.78 -7.46 1.94
N GLU A 135 -0.80 -8.00 2.64
CA GLU A 135 -0.78 -8.09 4.10
C GLU A 135 0.04 -6.96 4.75
N ALA A 136 0.45 -5.98 3.95
CA ALA A 136 1.10 -4.78 4.44
C ALA A 136 0.14 -3.96 5.31
N LYS A 137 0.67 -3.40 6.40
CA LYS A 137 -0.07 -2.59 7.37
C LYS A 137 0.64 -1.27 7.58
N ASP A 138 -0.14 -0.23 7.68
CA ASP A 138 0.31 1.12 7.93
C ASP A 138 -0.40 1.66 9.17
N ALA A 139 0.34 2.34 10.06
CA ALA A 139 -0.19 2.82 11.32
C ALA A 139 0.44 4.15 11.73
N VAL A 140 -0.35 4.98 12.42
CA VAL A 140 0.09 6.20 13.06
C VAL A 140 -0.38 6.24 14.50
N SER A 141 0.47 6.69 15.42
CA SER A 141 0.11 6.84 16.83
C SER A 141 0.44 8.22 17.36
N GLY A 142 -0.41 8.70 18.28
CA GLY A 142 -0.21 9.92 19.06
C GLY A 142 -0.28 9.64 20.56
N PHE A 143 0.35 10.51 21.36
CA PHE A 143 0.42 10.39 22.80
C PHE A 143 -0.07 11.67 23.48
N SER A 144 -0.91 11.51 24.52
CA SER A 144 -1.40 12.64 25.29
C SER A 144 -0.59 12.87 26.57
N THR A 145 -0.67 14.10 27.08
CA THR A 145 -0.03 14.53 28.35
C THR A 145 -0.56 13.79 29.56
N THR A 146 -1.86 13.46 29.58
CA THR A 146 -2.38 12.43 30.49
C THR A 146 -2.03 11.11 29.80
N PRO A 147 -1.13 10.28 30.38
CA PRO A 147 -0.51 9.18 29.65
C PRO A 147 -1.51 8.23 28.99
N ALA A 148 -1.71 8.42 27.69
CA ALA A 148 -2.50 7.54 26.84
C ALA A 148 -1.98 7.60 25.40
N SER A 149 -2.12 6.50 24.69
CA SER A 149 -1.85 6.38 23.25
C SER A 149 -3.14 6.24 22.45
N TYR A 150 -3.09 6.73 21.24
CA TYR A 150 -4.16 6.68 20.24
C TYR A 150 -3.54 6.27 18.91
N ALA A 151 -3.94 5.15 18.35
CA ALA A 151 -3.35 4.62 17.15
C ALA A 151 -4.42 4.25 16.13
N ILE A 152 -4.18 4.58 14.88
CA ILE A 152 -4.98 4.14 13.72
C ILE A 152 -4.08 3.24 12.89
N GLU A 153 -4.50 1.99 12.68
CA GLU A 153 -3.87 1.01 11.79
C GLU A 153 -4.81 0.78 10.59
N ARG A 154 -4.26 0.66 9.38
CA ARG A 154 -5.01 0.34 8.17
C ARG A 154 -4.36 -0.80 7.41
N GLN A 155 -5.20 -1.62 6.78
CA GLN A 155 -4.77 -2.79 6.01
C GLN A 155 -5.70 -3.03 4.82
N MET A 156 -5.13 -3.46 3.69
CA MET A 156 -5.92 -3.86 2.54
C MET A 156 -6.52 -5.25 2.72
N LYS A 157 -7.84 -5.35 2.59
CA LYS A 157 -8.56 -6.63 2.59
C LYS A 157 -8.51 -7.32 1.24
N TRP A 158 -8.75 -6.58 0.19
CA TRP A 158 -8.62 -7.01 -1.21
C TRP A 158 -8.59 -5.78 -2.13
N ALA A 159 -8.05 -5.96 -3.33
CA ALA A 159 -8.15 -4.99 -4.41
C ALA A 159 -8.55 -5.66 -5.72
N ALA A 160 -9.24 -4.89 -6.56
CA ALA A 160 -9.51 -5.24 -7.95
C ALA A 160 -8.99 -4.11 -8.84
N SER A 161 -8.30 -4.44 -9.93
CA SER A 161 -7.75 -3.46 -10.84
C SER A 161 -8.00 -3.80 -12.30
N ALA A 162 -7.99 -2.75 -13.14
CA ALA A 162 -7.96 -2.86 -14.58
C ALA A 162 -6.77 -2.02 -15.09
N ARG A 163 -5.86 -2.66 -15.83
CA ARG A 163 -4.63 -2.03 -16.31
C ARG A 163 -4.42 -2.26 -17.80
N LEU A 164 -3.81 -1.31 -18.46
CA LEU A 164 -3.23 -1.48 -19.78
C LEU A 164 -1.78 -1.93 -19.65
N ARG A 165 -1.30 -2.68 -20.65
CA ARG A 165 0.07 -3.16 -20.77
C ARG A 165 0.61 -2.81 -22.14
N ALA A 166 1.79 -2.22 -22.21
CA ALA A 166 2.51 -1.94 -23.44
C ALA A 166 3.94 -2.45 -23.31
N GLY A 167 4.40 -3.24 -24.27
CA GLY A 167 5.68 -3.90 -24.15
C GLY A 167 6.40 -4.10 -25.48
N TYR A 168 7.64 -4.57 -25.34
CA TYR A 168 8.53 -4.93 -26.44
C TYR A 168 9.06 -6.34 -26.24
N THR A 169 8.98 -7.17 -27.30
CA THR A 169 9.44 -8.56 -27.30
C THR A 169 10.56 -8.74 -28.34
N PRO A 170 11.84 -8.74 -27.92
CA PRO A 170 12.93 -9.06 -28.81
C PRO A 170 12.92 -10.56 -29.11
N GLY A 171 12.56 -10.95 -30.36
CA GLY A 171 12.55 -12.33 -30.81
C GLY A 171 11.53 -13.28 -30.18
N GLY A 172 10.47 -12.74 -29.53
CA GLY A 172 9.30 -13.52 -29.10
C GLY A 172 9.47 -14.39 -27.85
N GLY A 173 10.65 -14.53 -27.28
CA GLY A 173 10.89 -15.38 -26.10
C GLY A 173 10.76 -14.64 -24.78
N ALA A 174 10.89 -13.32 -24.79
CA ALA A 174 10.79 -12.45 -23.62
C ALA A 174 9.96 -11.22 -23.95
N LEU A 175 9.23 -10.71 -22.98
CA LEU A 175 8.46 -9.47 -23.06
C LEU A 175 8.93 -8.53 -21.94
N PHE A 176 9.31 -7.32 -22.29
CA PHE A 176 9.55 -6.22 -21.37
C PHE A 176 8.39 -5.23 -21.49
N TYR A 177 7.76 -4.87 -20.38
CA TYR A 177 6.54 -4.07 -20.45
C TYR A 177 6.45 -3.02 -19.34
N VAL A 178 5.65 -2.00 -19.62
CA VAL A 178 5.11 -1.08 -18.65
C VAL A 178 3.61 -1.30 -18.53
N THR A 179 3.05 -1.04 -17.36
CA THR A 179 1.63 -1.23 -17.10
C THR A 179 1.10 -0.12 -16.20
N GLY A 180 -0.18 0.23 -16.36
CA GLY A 180 -0.83 1.19 -15.50
C GLY A 180 -2.34 1.21 -15.68
N GLY A 181 -3.03 1.61 -14.61
CA GLY A 181 -4.50 1.67 -14.66
C GLY A 181 -5.14 1.99 -13.34
N GLY A 182 -6.47 1.89 -13.32
CA GLY A 182 -7.29 2.13 -12.14
C GLY A 182 -7.42 0.92 -11.24
N SER A 183 -7.57 1.17 -9.95
CA SER A 183 -7.79 0.13 -8.95
C SER A 183 -8.83 0.56 -7.93
N TYR A 184 -9.54 -0.41 -7.38
CA TYR A 184 -10.48 -0.24 -6.29
C TYR A 184 -10.13 -1.23 -5.19
N ALA A 185 -9.95 -0.74 -3.96
CA ALA A 185 -9.61 -1.58 -2.81
C ALA A 185 -10.63 -1.43 -1.68
N LYS A 186 -10.75 -2.47 -0.88
CA LYS A 186 -11.41 -2.41 0.41
C LYS A 186 -10.33 -2.36 1.48
N LEU A 187 -10.32 -1.26 2.25
CA LEU A 187 -9.45 -1.08 3.40
C LEU A 187 -10.23 -1.34 4.69
N ASP A 188 -9.60 -2.02 5.62
CA ASP A 188 -10.05 -2.12 7.01
C ASP A 188 -9.15 -1.20 7.86
N HIS A 189 -9.77 -0.61 8.87
CA HIS A 189 -9.11 0.24 9.85
C HIS A 189 -9.37 -0.33 11.22
N ASP A 190 -8.37 -0.24 12.09
CA ASP A 190 -8.47 -0.60 13.49
C ASP A 190 -7.99 0.59 14.33
N PHE A 191 -8.77 0.98 15.33
CA PHE A 191 -8.40 1.99 16.29
C PHE A 191 -8.00 1.36 17.62
N TYR A 192 -6.83 1.71 18.10
CA TYR A 192 -6.32 1.25 19.40
C TYR A 192 -6.04 2.44 20.30
N THR A 193 -6.45 2.32 21.56
CA THR A 193 -6.15 3.34 22.58
C THR A 193 -5.96 2.74 23.95
N THR A 194 -5.13 3.36 24.77
CA THR A 194 -5.00 3.08 26.20
C THR A 194 -5.86 4.01 27.06
N ASN A 195 -6.59 4.96 26.44
CA ASN A 195 -7.54 5.82 27.14
C ASN A 195 -8.86 5.06 27.40
N THR A 196 -9.20 4.88 28.65
CA THR A 196 -10.42 4.19 29.10
C THR A 196 -11.51 5.14 29.62
N ALA A 197 -11.24 6.45 29.65
CA ALA A 197 -12.16 7.44 30.18
C ALA A 197 -13.13 7.98 29.13
N ASN A 198 -12.65 8.19 27.89
CA ASN A 198 -13.49 8.63 26.79
C ASN A 198 -14.15 7.44 26.08
N ALA A 199 -15.23 7.70 25.35
CA ALA A 199 -15.83 6.74 24.42
C ALA A 199 -15.38 7.05 22.98
N PHE A 200 -15.12 6.00 22.22
CA PHE A 200 -14.59 6.08 20.84
C PHE A 200 -15.52 5.34 19.90
N ASP A 201 -15.83 5.94 18.76
CA ASP A 201 -16.70 5.38 17.73
C ASP A 201 -16.05 5.55 16.35
N GLU A 202 -15.67 4.44 15.76
CA GLU A 202 -15.05 4.39 14.44
C GLU A 202 -16.07 4.66 13.34
N ARG A 203 -15.74 5.56 12.43
CA ARG A 203 -16.60 5.96 11.33
C ARG A 203 -15.95 5.61 9.99
N ARG A 204 -16.74 5.00 9.10
CA ARG A 204 -16.35 4.64 7.72
C ARG A 204 -15.26 3.57 7.62
N ASP A 205 -15.10 2.73 8.63
CA ASP A 205 -14.30 1.54 8.50
C ASP A 205 -14.83 0.58 7.41
N GLY A 206 -13.93 -0.18 6.80
CA GLY A 206 -14.22 -1.21 5.81
C GLY A 206 -14.86 -0.67 4.52
N LYS A 207 -14.68 0.59 4.16
CA LYS A 207 -15.21 1.18 2.93
C LYS A 207 -14.24 0.99 1.77
N GLY A 208 -14.83 0.91 0.56
CA GLY A 208 -14.05 0.87 -0.66
C GLY A 208 -13.46 2.21 -1.03
N VAL A 209 -12.25 2.19 -1.54
CA VAL A 209 -11.48 3.35 -1.98
C VAL A 209 -10.98 3.17 -3.39
N TRP A 210 -10.94 4.26 -4.15
CA TRP A 210 -10.36 4.28 -5.49
C TRP A 210 -8.88 4.61 -5.43
N GLY A 211 -8.15 4.05 -6.38
CA GLY A 211 -6.72 4.26 -6.52
C GLY A 211 -6.24 4.02 -7.94
N TRP A 212 -4.95 3.99 -8.10
CA TRP A 212 -4.27 3.65 -9.34
C TRP A 212 -3.02 2.83 -9.07
N GLN A 213 -2.59 2.11 -10.10
CA GLN A 213 -1.38 1.29 -10.09
C GLN A 213 -0.56 1.61 -11.33
N GLY A 214 0.76 1.60 -11.18
CA GLY A 214 1.68 1.80 -12.28
C GLY A 214 3.01 1.12 -12.02
N GLY A 215 3.61 0.58 -13.08
CA GLY A 215 4.87 -0.12 -12.95
C GLY A 215 5.33 -0.76 -14.25
N GLY A 216 6.10 -1.84 -14.13
CA GLY A 216 6.62 -2.57 -15.27
C GLY A 216 7.22 -3.90 -14.87
N GLY A 217 7.51 -4.71 -15.87
CA GLY A 217 8.02 -6.04 -15.63
C GLY A 217 8.69 -6.67 -16.84
N ALA A 218 9.19 -7.86 -16.60
CA ALA A 218 9.71 -8.74 -17.63
C ALA A 218 9.05 -10.12 -17.49
N GLU A 219 8.74 -10.73 -18.61
CA GLU A 219 8.11 -12.05 -18.70
C GLU A 219 8.85 -12.88 -19.74
N ILE A 220 9.14 -14.13 -19.43
CA ILE A 220 9.80 -15.08 -20.35
C ILE A 220 8.89 -16.28 -20.57
N MET A 221 8.83 -16.76 -21.79
CA MET A 221 8.15 -18.02 -22.12
C MET A 221 9.06 -19.19 -21.76
N LEU A 222 8.56 -20.08 -20.91
CA LEU A 222 9.23 -21.34 -20.55
C LEU A 222 8.87 -22.46 -21.54
N THR A 223 7.65 -22.42 -22.02
CA THR A 223 7.10 -23.30 -23.07
C THR A 223 6.27 -22.46 -24.03
N ASN A 224 5.62 -23.07 -25.04
CA ASN A 224 4.72 -22.32 -25.91
C ASN A 224 3.53 -21.67 -25.21
N ASN A 225 3.14 -22.20 -24.05
CA ASN A 225 1.96 -21.75 -23.32
C ASN A 225 2.25 -21.25 -21.90
N MET A 226 3.43 -21.53 -21.34
CA MET A 226 3.74 -21.16 -19.96
C MET A 226 4.79 -20.07 -19.91
N SER A 227 4.55 -19.09 -19.03
CA SER A 227 5.47 -17.98 -18.80
C SER A 227 5.82 -17.84 -17.31
N LEU A 228 6.98 -17.24 -17.07
CA LEU A 228 7.45 -16.78 -15.77
C LEU A 228 7.82 -15.30 -15.88
N GLY A 229 7.42 -14.50 -14.90
CA GLY A 229 7.71 -13.08 -14.93
C GLY A 229 8.07 -12.50 -13.57
N LEU A 230 8.64 -11.30 -13.63
CA LEU A 230 8.83 -10.40 -12.49
C LEU A 230 8.16 -9.07 -12.81
N GLU A 231 7.39 -8.56 -11.86
CA GLU A 231 6.69 -7.29 -11.99
C GLU A 231 6.93 -6.43 -10.76
N TYR A 232 7.24 -5.17 -10.97
CA TYR A 232 7.22 -4.12 -9.97
C TYR A 232 6.02 -3.22 -10.18
N LEU A 233 5.28 -2.91 -9.11
CA LEU A 233 4.17 -1.96 -9.11
C LEU A 233 4.28 -0.99 -7.95
N TYR A 234 3.93 0.25 -8.22
CA TYR A 234 3.53 1.23 -7.23
C TYR A 234 2.01 1.28 -7.18
N ASN A 235 1.47 1.20 -5.98
CA ASN A 235 0.03 1.18 -5.69
C ASN A 235 -0.31 2.38 -4.83
N ARG A 236 -1.39 3.11 -5.15
CA ARG A 236 -1.84 4.26 -4.37
C ARG A 236 -3.36 4.33 -4.33
N TYR A 237 -3.93 4.37 -3.13
CA TYR A 237 -5.36 4.41 -2.86
C TYR A 237 -5.71 5.64 -2.04
N SER A 238 -6.77 6.37 -2.40
CA SER A 238 -7.23 7.56 -1.68
C SER A 238 -8.05 7.17 -0.46
N ASP A 239 -7.44 7.26 0.73
CA ASP A 239 -8.03 6.88 2.01
C ASP A 239 -8.09 8.07 2.96
N ASN A 240 -9.09 8.92 2.79
CA ASN A 240 -9.21 10.18 3.53
C ASN A 240 -10.52 10.33 4.33
N LYS A 241 -11.33 9.28 4.42
CA LYS A 241 -12.68 9.37 4.98
C LYS A 241 -12.84 8.71 6.34
N TYR A 242 -11.95 7.81 6.71
CA TYR A 242 -11.96 7.18 8.02
C TYR A 242 -11.66 8.21 9.11
N ASN A 243 -12.38 8.14 10.20
CA ASN A 243 -12.14 8.95 11.40
C ASN A 243 -12.75 8.27 12.63
N VAL A 244 -12.25 8.65 13.80
CA VAL A 244 -12.74 8.19 15.10
C VAL A 244 -13.38 9.36 15.81
N VAL A 245 -14.62 9.22 16.24
CA VAL A 245 -15.33 10.20 17.04
C VAL A 245 -15.09 9.91 18.52
N VAL A 246 -14.52 10.87 19.21
CA VAL A 246 -14.27 10.82 20.66
C VAL A 246 -15.35 11.62 21.38
N THR A 247 -16.02 10.98 22.33
CA THR A 247 -17.03 11.62 23.18
C THR A 247 -16.65 11.50 24.64
N GLN A 248 -17.41 12.12 25.52
CA GLN A 248 -17.07 12.25 26.96
C GLN A 248 -16.81 10.89 27.62
N GLY A 249 -17.68 9.89 27.41
CA GLY A 249 -17.61 8.65 28.18
C GLY A 249 -17.78 8.91 29.69
N THR A 250 -16.81 8.45 30.49
CA THR A 250 -16.73 8.69 31.93
C THR A 250 -15.80 9.84 32.29
N ALA A 251 -15.21 10.52 31.31
CA ALA A 251 -14.28 11.61 31.53
C ALA A 251 -14.98 12.84 32.13
N PRO A 252 -14.28 13.65 32.94
CA PRO A 252 -14.82 14.90 33.48
C PRO A 252 -15.06 15.93 32.37
N ALA A 253 -15.93 16.91 32.61
CA ALA A 253 -16.23 17.98 31.65
C ALA A 253 -15.02 18.86 31.29
N THR A 254 -13.92 18.76 32.02
CA THR A 254 -12.63 19.41 31.72
C THR A 254 -11.73 18.61 30.84
N ASN A 255 -12.22 17.49 30.26
CA ASN A 255 -11.44 16.64 29.36
C ASN A 255 -11.16 17.38 28.04
N PRO A 256 -9.90 17.38 27.54
CA PRO A 256 -9.48 18.14 26.37
C PRO A 256 -10.25 17.82 25.08
N PHE A 257 -10.76 16.61 24.91
CA PHE A 257 -11.51 16.22 23.71
C PHE A 257 -12.92 16.82 23.61
N ILE A 258 -13.44 17.39 24.71
CA ILE A 258 -14.82 17.90 24.78
C ILE A 258 -14.91 19.34 25.24
N LEU A 259 -13.79 20.10 25.24
CA LEU A 259 -13.80 21.50 25.68
C LEU A 259 -14.40 22.42 24.62
N ASP A 260 -14.13 22.21 23.33
CA ASP A 260 -14.57 23.08 22.24
C ASP A 260 -15.96 22.66 21.71
N SER A 261 -16.26 21.36 21.75
CA SER A 261 -17.56 20.81 21.35
C SER A 261 -17.85 19.51 22.11
N ALA A 262 -19.06 18.94 21.92
CA ALA A 262 -19.46 17.68 22.56
C ALA A 262 -18.63 16.46 22.10
N SER A 263 -17.82 16.59 21.05
CA SER A 263 -16.99 15.53 20.52
C SER A 263 -15.83 16.07 19.70
N THR A 264 -14.72 15.34 19.69
CA THR A 264 -13.58 15.56 18.79
C THR A 264 -13.51 14.43 17.78
N ARG A 265 -13.14 14.73 16.54
CA ARG A 265 -12.83 13.71 15.53
C ARG A 265 -11.34 13.61 15.35
N ILE A 266 -10.85 12.37 15.23
CA ILE A 266 -9.44 12.04 15.03
C ILE A 266 -9.29 11.31 13.70
N LYS A 267 -8.26 11.65 12.92
CA LYS A 267 -7.82 10.88 11.76
C LYS A 267 -6.31 10.95 11.57
N GLY A 268 -5.72 10.04 10.79
CA GLY A 268 -4.34 10.17 10.31
C GLY A 268 -4.19 11.36 9.36
N ASN A 269 -3.01 11.98 9.33
CA ASN A 269 -2.69 13.05 8.40
C ASN A 269 -2.50 12.54 6.97
N ASP A 270 -2.03 11.30 6.81
CA ASP A 270 -1.87 10.68 5.50
C ASP A 270 -3.23 10.32 4.89
N LYS A 271 -3.44 10.84 3.68
CA LYS A 271 -4.70 10.72 2.92
C LYS A 271 -4.67 9.57 1.91
N ASN A 272 -3.55 8.86 1.82
CA ASN A 272 -3.35 7.81 0.85
C ASN A 272 -2.79 6.57 1.54
N PHE A 273 -3.23 5.40 1.08
CA PHE A 273 -2.59 4.14 1.38
C PHE A 273 -1.76 3.75 0.17
N ASP A 274 -0.44 3.80 0.28
CA ASP A 274 0.44 3.51 -0.83
C ASP A 274 1.58 2.56 -0.45
N TYR A 275 1.97 1.72 -1.40
CA TYR A 275 3.01 0.73 -1.21
C TYR A 275 3.62 0.30 -2.53
N HIS A 276 4.83 -0.22 -2.44
CA HIS A 276 5.57 -0.82 -3.55
C HIS A 276 5.43 -2.34 -3.51
N SER A 277 5.22 -2.96 -4.67
CA SER A 277 5.13 -4.42 -4.81
C SER A 277 6.24 -4.94 -5.70
N LEU A 278 6.86 -6.03 -5.29
CA LEU A 278 7.70 -6.85 -6.17
C LEU A 278 7.07 -8.25 -6.23
N ARG A 279 6.69 -8.67 -7.43
CA ARG A 279 5.90 -9.88 -7.68
C ARG A 279 6.60 -10.82 -8.65
N ALA A 280 6.58 -12.11 -8.37
CA ALA A 280 6.83 -13.17 -9.34
C ALA A 280 5.49 -13.63 -9.93
N THR A 281 5.43 -13.86 -11.23
CA THR A 281 4.20 -14.29 -11.93
C THR A 281 4.44 -15.60 -12.64
N VAL A 282 3.42 -16.45 -12.65
CA VAL A 282 3.36 -17.67 -13.48
C VAL A 282 2.12 -17.57 -14.34
N GLY A 283 2.27 -17.68 -15.64
CA GLY A 283 1.22 -17.50 -16.64
C GLY A 283 0.98 -18.69 -17.52
N PHE A 284 -0.26 -18.78 -18.00
CA PHE A 284 -0.66 -19.69 -19.07
C PHE A 284 -1.33 -18.88 -20.20
N HIS A 285 -0.81 -19.03 -21.41
CA HIS A 285 -1.24 -18.35 -22.63
C HIS A 285 -1.98 -19.33 -23.53
N PHE A 286 -3.01 -18.87 -24.22
CA PHE A 286 -3.88 -19.68 -25.07
C PHE A 286 -3.69 -19.37 -26.55
#